data_39f8ebe540b5eccacf90e52552b88b42
#
_entry.id   39f8ebe540b5eccacf90e52552b88b42
#
_cell.length_a   1.000
_cell.length_b   1.000
_cell.length_c   1.000
_cell.angle_alpha   90.00
_cell.angle_beta   90.00
_cell.angle_gamma   90.00
#
_symmetry.space_group_name_H-M   'P 1'
#
loop_
_entity.id
_entity.type
_entity.pdbx_description
1 polymer ?
#
loop_
_entity_poly.entity_id
_entity_poly.type
_entity_poly.pdbx_seq_one_letter_code
_entity_poly.pdbx_strand_id
1 'polypeptide(L)'
;MGKPSILVVEDNPLSRATAVDMFKNLGFTVLDAYNGHHALALLEARPEISLMFVDVRMPGISGLELAKVAHKRRPNIKIILTSGYVGEDVVPSGVNFVPKPWRMEQVAQAVCGSKL
;
A
#
# COMPACT_ATOMS: atom_id res chain seq x y z
N MET A 1 22.92 3.74 2.01
CA MET A 1 21.61 3.21 1.87
C MET A 1 20.64 3.98 2.67
N GLY A 2 19.64 4.48 2.16
CA GLY A 2 18.59 5.16 2.86
C GLY A 2 17.54 4.19 3.36
N LYS A 3 16.55 4.72 4.08
CA LYS A 3 15.39 3.95 4.45
C LYS A 3 14.60 3.61 3.20
N PRO A 4 13.93 2.45 3.16
CA PRO A 4 13.06 2.15 2.05
C PRO A 4 11.88 3.13 2.01
N SER A 5 11.39 3.41 0.82
CA SER A 5 10.28 4.35 0.63
C SER A 5 9.01 3.59 0.32
N ILE A 6 7.95 3.93 1.03
CA ILE A 6 6.63 3.33 0.84
C ILE A 6 5.63 4.41 0.45
N LEU A 7 4.72 4.05 -0.45
CA LEU A 7 3.63 4.92 -0.86
C LEU A 7 2.34 4.39 -0.24
N VAL A 8 1.73 5.20 0.62
CA VAL A 8 0.45 4.89 1.23
C VAL A 8 -0.65 5.50 0.38
N VAL A 9 -1.60 4.69 -0.06
CA VAL A 9 -2.72 5.15 -0.90
C VAL A 9 -4.02 4.89 -0.18
N GLU A 10 -4.67 5.96 0.24
CA GLU A 10 -5.86 5.88 1.07
C GLU A 10 -6.66 7.17 0.90
N ASP A 11 -7.93 7.05 0.53
CA ASP A 11 -8.75 8.24 0.30
C ASP A 11 -9.24 8.90 1.58
N ASN A 12 -9.40 8.15 2.66
CA ASN A 12 -9.86 8.69 3.94
C ASN A 12 -8.70 9.39 4.65
N PRO A 13 -8.83 10.70 4.96
CA PRO A 13 -7.70 11.43 5.53
C PRO A 13 -7.22 10.88 6.88
N LEU A 14 -8.14 10.43 7.72
CA LEU A 14 -7.79 9.89 9.03
C LEU A 14 -7.04 8.57 8.90
N SER A 15 -7.56 7.67 8.09
CA SER A 15 -6.88 6.40 7.84
C SER A 15 -5.52 6.62 7.19
N ARG A 16 -5.44 7.59 6.28
CA ARG A 16 -4.17 7.88 5.60
C ARG A 16 -3.13 8.38 6.61
N ALA A 17 -3.53 9.29 7.51
CA ALA A 17 -2.61 9.79 8.52
C ALA A 17 -2.16 8.69 9.46
N THR A 18 -3.07 7.80 9.84
CA THR A 18 -2.74 6.66 10.70
C THR A 18 -1.71 5.75 10.04
N ALA A 19 -1.93 5.43 8.76
CA ALA A 19 -0.99 4.57 8.04
C ALA A 19 0.37 5.24 7.87
N VAL A 20 0.38 6.53 7.59
CA VAL A 20 1.65 7.26 7.46
C VAL A 20 2.45 7.17 8.75
N ASP A 21 1.82 7.42 9.89
CA ASP A 21 2.50 7.34 11.18
C ASP A 21 3.00 5.94 11.45
N MET A 22 2.19 4.95 11.15
CA MET A 22 2.53 3.55 11.37
C MET A 22 3.79 3.18 10.62
N PHE A 23 3.87 3.53 9.34
CA PHE A 23 5.05 3.16 8.54
C PHE A 23 6.27 4.00 8.90
N LYS A 24 6.09 5.25 9.32
CA LYS A 24 7.21 6.03 9.85
C LYS A 24 7.80 5.36 11.08
N ASN A 25 6.93 4.87 11.96
CA ASN A 25 7.38 4.17 13.17
C ASN A 25 8.11 2.87 12.84
N LEU A 26 7.78 2.26 11.72
CA LEU A 26 8.48 1.05 11.27
C LEU A 26 9.79 1.35 10.55
N GLY A 27 10.14 2.61 10.37
CA GLY A 27 11.42 2.99 9.80
C GLY A 27 11.40 3.32 8.32
N PHE A 28 10.22 3.50 7.74
CA PHE A 28 10.12 3.85 6.32
C PHE A 28 10.15 5.35 6.10
N THR A 29 10.60 5.74 4.92
CA THR A 29 10.31 7.05 4.37
C THR A 29 8.96 6.94 3.69
N VAL A 30 7.99 7.78 4.10
CA VAL A 30 6.61 7.60 3.67
C VAL A 30 6.16 8.74 2.78
N LEU A 31 5.60 8.37 1.62
CA LEU A 31 4.85 9.28 0.78
C LEU A 31 3.40 8.83 0.83
N ASP A 32 2.47 9.75 0.58
CA ASP A 32 1.08 9.36 0.59
C ASP A 32 0.31 9.97 -0.57
N ALA A 33 -0.71 9.26 -0.98
CA ALA A 33 -1.58 9.65 -2.08
C ALA A 33 -3.03 9.46 -1.65
N TYR A 34 -3.90 10.32 -2.13
CA TYR A 34 -5.31 10.29 -1.72
C TYR A 34 -6.20 9.58 -2.72
N ASN A 35 -5.68 9.17 -3.87
CA ASN A 35 -6.41 8.35 -4.82
C ASN A 35 -5.44 7.68 -5.79
N GLY A 36 -5.99 6.85 -6.69
CA GLY A 36 -5.18 6.08 -7.61
C GLY A 36 -4.40 6.91 -8.61
N HIS A 37 -5.02 7.97 -9.12
CA HIS A 37 -4.33 8.84 -10.10
C HIS A 37 -3.15 9.55 -9.46
N HIS A 38 -3.34 10.06 -8.25
CA HIS A 38 -2.26 10.69 -7.49
C HIS A 38 -1.14 9.70 -7.24
N ALA A 39 -1.51 8.46 -6.89
CA ALA A 39 -0.54 7.41 -6.64
C ALA A 39 0.30 7.11 -7.87
N LEU A 40 -0.34 7.00 -9.04
CA LEU A 40 0.39 6.72 -10.28
C LEU A 40 1.35 7.84 -10.65
N ALA A 41 0.93 9.09 -10.42
CA ALA A 41 1.81 10.23 -10.67
C ALA A 41 3.05 10.18 -9.77
N LEU A 42 2.87 9.82 -8.50
CA LEU A 42 3.99 9.72 -7.58
C LEU A 42 4.91 8.56 -7.93
N LEU A 43 4.37 7.43 -8.35
CA LEU A 43 5.20 6.32 -8.79
C LEU A 43 6.08 6.71 -9.96
N GLU A 44 5.53 7.46 -10.89
CA GLU A 44 6.28 7.91 -12.06
C GLU A 44 7.38 8.88 -11.70
N ALA A 45 7.11 9.78 -10.75
CA ALA A 45 8.04 10.83 -10.36
C ALA A 45 9.09 10.36 -9.35
N ARG A 46 8.81 9.28 -8.62
CA ARG A 46 9.65 8.88 -7.48
C ARG A 46 10.09 7.42 -7.63
N PRO A 47 11.17 7.18 -8.34
CA PRO A 47 11.64 5.80 -8.58
C PRO A 47 12.09 5.07 -7.33
N GLU A 48 12.35 5.79 -6.25
CA GLU A 48 12.80 5.15 -5.01
C GLU A 48 11.68 4.44 -4.26
N ILE A 49 10.42 4.63 -4.65
CA ILE A 49 9.32 3.93 -4.01
C ILE A 49 9.41 2.44 -4.34
N SER A 50 9.51 1.61 -3.30
CA SER A 50 9.66 0.16 -3.48
C SER A 50 8.48 -0.62 -2.92
N LEU A 51 7.63 0.02 -2.11
CA LEU A 51 6.44 -0.61 -1.55
C LEU A 51 5.23 0.28 -1.73
N MET A 52 4.05 -0.34 -1.85
CA MET A 52 2.78 0.38 -1.79
C MET A 52 1.87 -0.28 -0.77
N PHE A 53 1.17 0.54 -0.02
CA PHE A 53 0.14 0.09 0.92
C PHE A 53 -1.16 0.73 0.46
N VAL A 54 -2.08 -0.06 -0.08
CA VAL A 54 -3.19 0.45 -0.87
C VAL A 54 -4.53 -0.05 -0.33
N ASP A 55 -5.44 0.88 -0.06
CA ASP A 55 -6.81 0.51 0.29
C ASP A 55 -7.52 0.01 -0.97
N VAL A 56 -8.18 -1.15 -0.84
CA VAL A 56 -8.91 -1.73 -1.96
C VAL A 56 -10.09 -0.86 -2.37
N ARG A 57 -10.80 -0.30 -1.39
CA ARG A 57 -12.02 0.46 -1.66
C ARG A 57 -11.74 1.95 -1.70
N MET A 58 -11.68 2.47 -2.90
CA MET A 58 -11.48 3.90 -3.13
C MET A 58 -12.36 4.33 -4.29
N PRO A 59 -12.85 5.59 -4.28
CA PRO A 59 -13.57 6.11 -5.45
C PRO A 59 -12.64 6.22 -6.65
N GLY A 60 -13.20 6.06 -7.83
CA GLY A 60 -12.41 6.10 -9.07
C GLY A 60 -11.71 4.77 -9.28
N ILE A 61 -10.40 4.80 -9.42
CA ILE A 61 -9.63 3.57 -9.56
C ILE A 61 -9.61 2.84 -8.23
N SER A 62 -10.07 1.59 -8.21
CA SER A 62 -9.99 0.77 -7.00
C SER A 62 -8.55 0.39 -6.70
N GLY A 63 -8.32 -0.02 -5.45
CA GLY A 63 -6.99 -0.48 -5.07
C GLY A 63 -6.52 -1.68 -5.87
N LEU A 64 -7.45 -2.57 -6.23
CA LEU A 64 -7.11 -3.73 -7.05
C LEU A 64 -6.65 -3.33 -8.44
N GLU A 65 -7.36 -2.39 -9.05
CA GLU A 65 -6.97 -1.90 -10.37
C GLU A 65 -5.65 -1.15 -10.32
N LEU A 66 -5.48 -0.34 -9.28
CA LEU A 66 -4.22 0.38 -9.09
C LEU A 66 -3.06 -0.58 -8.94
N ALA A 67 -3.25 -1.65 -8.17
CA ALA A 67 -2.21 -2.65 -7.98
C ALA A 67 -1.80 -3.29 -9.30
N LYS A 68 -2.77 -3.60 -10.16
CA LYS A 68 -2.47 -4.18 -11.46
C LYS A 68 -1.65 -3.25 -12.33
N VAL A 69 -2.04 -1.97 -12.38
CA VAL A 69 -1.32 -0.98 -13.19
C VAL A 69 0.08 -0.76 -12.64
N ALA A 70 0.19 -0.64 -11.31
CA ALA A 70 1.49 -0.42 -10.68
C ALA A 70 2.43 -1.59 -10.94
N HIS A 71 1.93 -2.81 -10.85
CA HIS A 71 2.75 -4.00 -11.11
C HIS A 71 3.25 -4.05 -12.54
N LYS A 72 2.41 -3.64 -13.49
CA LYS A 72 2.83 -3.58 -14.89
C LYS A 72 3.95 -2.58 -15.11
N ARG A 73 3.84 -1.40 -14.48
CA ARG A 73 4.82 -0.34 -14.65
C ARG A 73 6.10 -0.60 -13.87
N ARG A 74 5.96 -1.25 -12.73
CA ARG A 74 7.06 -1.48 -11.79
C ARG A 74 7.00 -2.92 -11.30
N PRO A 75 7.46 -3.91 -12.09
CA PRO A 75 7.27 -5.33 -11.74
C PRO A 75 7.88 -5.75 -10.41
N ASN A 76 8.88 -5.03 -9.94
CA ASN A 76 9.54 -5.39 -8.69
C ASN A 76 8.94 -4.69 -7.46
N ILE A 77 7.92 -3.86 -7.66
CA ILE A 77 7.32 -3.17 -6.52
C ILE A 77 6.52 -4.18 -5.69
N LYS A 78 6.64 -4.05 -4.38
CA LYS A 78 5.86 -4.87 -3.46
C LYS A 78 4.58 -4.13 -3.13
N ILE A 79 3.45 -4.84 -3.22
CA ILE A 79 2.15 -4.22 -2.99
C ILE A 79 1.44 -4.96 -1.87
N ILE A 80 0.97 -4.19 -0.89
CA ILE A 80 0.17 -4.70 0.22
C ILE A 80 -1.20 -4.05 0.11
N LEU A 81 -2.23 -4.87 0.01
CA LEU A 81 -3.60 -4.38 -0.04
C LEU A 81 -4.22 -4.41 1.35
N THR A 82 -5.13 -3.48 1.61
CA THR A 82 -5.84 -3.44 2.88
C THR A 82 -7.30 -3.09 2.64
N SER A 83 -8.18 -3.60 3.51
CA SER A 83 -9.60 -3.33 3.40
C SER A 83 -10.28 -3.62 4.74
N GLY A 84 -11.36 -2.91 5.00
CA GLY A 84 -12.22 -3.19 6.14
C GLY A 84 -13.31 -4.20 5.83
N TYR A 85 -13.38 -4.68 4.60
CA TYR A 85 -14.46 -5.58 4.16
C TYR A 85 -13.90 -6.96 3.88
N VAL A 86 -13.58 -7.66 4.97
CA VAL A 86 -13.01 -9.00 4.87
C VAL A 86 -14.06 -9.95 4.28
N GLY A 87 -13.67 -10.70 3.29
CA GLY A 87 -14.55 -11.67 2.65
C GLY A 87 -15.35 -11.16 1.49
N GLU A 88 -15.44 -9.84 1.34
CA GLU A 88 -16.15 -9.26 0.21
C GLU A 88 -15.24 -8.96 -0.97
N ASP A 89 -14.02 -8.58 -0.66
CA ASP A 89 -13.06 -8.27 -1.71
C ASP A 89 -12.26 -9.51 -2.03
N VAL A 90 -12.10 -9.76 -3.32
CA VAL A 90 -11.31 -10.88 -3.79
C VAL A 90 -9.87 -10.41 -3.97
N VAL A 91 -8.99 -10.98 -3.15
CA VAL A 91 -7.58 -10.63 -3.20
C VAL A 91 -6.88 -11.62 -4.13
N PRO A 92 -6.19 -11.11 -5.17
CA PRO A 92 -5.50 -12.03 -6.08
C PRO A 92 -4.46 -12.87 -5.37
N SER A 93 -4.27 -14.07 -5.89
CA SER A 93 -3.26 -14.97 -5.37
C SER A 93 -1.88 -14.32 -5.43
N GLY A 94 -1.11 -14.47 -4.38
CA GLY A 94 0.25 -13.94 -4.34
C GLY A 94 0.36 -12.49 -3.90
N VAL A 95 -0.76 -11.85 -3.58
CA VAL A 95 -0.76 -10.47 -3.11
C VAL A 95 -0.89 -10.45 -1.60
N ASN A 96 -0.07 -9.64 -0.94
CA ASN A 96 -0.15 -9.47 0.51
C ASN A 96 -1.37 -8.66 0.88
N PHE A 97 -2.03 -9.07 1.95
CA PHE A 97 -3.25 -8.41 2.39
C PHE A 97 -3.24 -8.25 3.90
N VAL A 98 -3.61 -7.06 4.37
CA VAL A 98 -3.73 -6.76 5.79
C VAL A 98 -5.12 -6.20 6.05
N PRO A 99 -5.93 -6.85 6.89
CA PRO A 99 -7.27 -6.34 7.17
C PRO A 99 -7.24 -5.14 8.11
N LYS A 100 -8.27 -4.32 8.04
CA LYS A 100 -8.51 -3.28 9.03
C LYS A 100 -9.36 -3.88 10.16
N PRO A 101 -9.19 -3.45 11.40
CA PRO A 101 -8.21 -2.46 11.87
C PRO A 101 -6.79 -3.03 11.85
N TRP A 102 -5.83 -2.18 11.55
CA TRP A 102 -4.46 -2.64 11.36
C TRP A 102 -3.82 -3.05 12.69
N ARG A 103 -3.17 -4.20 12.66
CA ARG A 103 -2.39 -4.69 13.78
C ARG A 103 -0.93 -4.67 13.39
N MET A 104 -0.10 -4.14 14.28
CA MET A 104 1.31 -3.92 13.95
C MET A 104 2.03 -5.20 13.55
N GLU A 105 1.76 -6.30 14.21
CA GLU A 105 2.44 -7.54 13.86
C GLU A 105 2.03 -8.05 12.48
N GLN A 106 0.77 -7.83 12.07
CA GLN A 106 0.34 -8.22 10.74
C GLN A 106 0.97 -7.33 9.67
N VAL A 107 1.03 -6.04 9.95
CA VAL A 107 1.64 -5.08 9.03
C VAL A 107 3.13 -5.36 8.87
N ALA A 108 3.81 -5.55 9.98
CA ALA A 108 5.25 -5.83 9.95
C ALA A 108 5.54 -7.11 9.19
N GLN A 109 4.72 -8.13 9.39
CA GLN A 109 4.90 -9.40 8.68
C GLN A 109 4.68 -9.24 7.18
N ALA A 110 3.67 -8.47 6.79
CA ALA A 110 3.40 -8.23 5.37
C ALA A 110 4.57 -7.48 4.72
N VAL A 111 5.13 -6.53 5.44
CA VAL A 111 6.26 -5.75 4.93
C VAL A 111 7.50 -6.62 4.76
N CYS A 112 7.77 -7.49 5.71
CA CYS A 112 8.94 -8.37 5.65
C CYS A 112 8.81 -9.43 4.57
N GLY A 113 7.60 -9.62 4.09
CA GLY A 113 7.38 -10.57 3.06
C GLY A 113 7.31 -11.99 3.49
N SER A 114 7.18 -12.28 4.39
CA SER A 114 7.12 -13.42 4.68
C SER A 114 7.21 -14.61 4.77
N LYS A 115 7.58 -15.02 4.49
CA LYS A 115 7.78 -16.03 4.45
C LYS A 115 8.25 -16.65 5.15
N LEU A 116 8.07 -17.08 5.54
CA LEU A 116 8.60 -17.72 6.12
C LEU A 116 8.50 -18.57 6.04
#